data_1d62583d8cca760e6776a4ae22da9535
#
_entry.id   1d62583d8cca760e6776a4ae22da9535
#
_cell.length_a   1.000
_cell.length_b   1.000
_cell.length_c   1.000
_cell.angle_alpha   90.00
_cell.angle_beta   90.00
_cell.angle_gamma   90.00
#
_symmetry.space_group_name_H-M   'P 1'
#
loop_
_entity.id
_entity.type
_entity.pdbx_description
1 polymer ?
#
loop_
_entity_poly.entity_id
_entity_poly.type
_entity_poly.pdbx_seq_one_letter_code
_entity_poly.pdbx_strand_id
1 'polypeptide(L)'
;MIESLPLFHRIAGQTVLVVGDEAETEPKARLVERAGGIVSNDVQRAIDEGVRLAFVGYTDAAKAESMAIRLRCAGMLLNVVDKPDLCDFTTPSVLDRRPLLIAVGTGGASAGLAKHVRLRLEAILPGRLGELATKLSNVRARLRRKLPDGADRRRAIDAALQEGGPLDPLIHESADRVDEWLKDIGADPVSASAIHEFTIASDNPEDLTVRQARLLGWADTVYYDPAIGQPILDRARADARRIPLTGEVAGMDSSGITVILRRA
;
A
#
# COMPACT_ATOMS: atom_id res chain seq x y z
N MET A 1 4.24 15.24 -7.79
CA MET A 1 3.05 15.13 -6.91
C MET A 1 2.23 13.95 -7.41
N ILE A 2 1.74 13.05 -6.54
CA ILE A 2 0.80 12.00 -6.95
C ILE A 2 -0.58 12.64 -7.15
N GLU A 3 -1.27 12.27 -8.24
CA GLU A 3 -2.55 12.86 -8.62
C GLU A 3 -3.73 12.31 -7.81
N SER A 4 -3.58 11.14 -7.19
CA SER A 4 -4.65 10.48 -6.43
C SER A 4 -4.11 9.91 -5.13
N LEU A 5 -4.89 10.00 -4.06
CA LEU A 5 -4.59 9.33 -2.79
C LEU A 5 -5.05 7.86 -2.86
N PRO A 6 -4.15 6.86 -2.81
CA PRO A 6 -4.54 5.46 -2.82
C PRO A 6 -5.12 5.06 -1.46
N LEU A 7 -6.37 4.59 -1.46
CA LEU A 7 -7.08 4.14 -0.26
C LEU A 7 -7.74 2.78 -0.49
N PHE A 8 -7.77 1.94 0.54
CA PHE A 8 -8.59 0.74 0.61
C PHE A 8 -9.85 1.04 1.41
N HIS A 9 -10.97 1.25 0.70
CA HIS A 9 -12.25 1.53 1.32
C HIS A 9 -12.95 0.24 1.77
N ARG A 10 -13.34 0.16 3.03
CA ARG A 10 -14.06 -1.00 3.59
C ARG A 10 -15.55 -0.81 3.36
N ILE A 11 -16.14 -1.67 2.53
CA ILE A 11 -17.58 -1.65 2.19
C ILE A 11 -18.33 -2.90 2.65
N ALA A 12 -17.66 -3.82 3.34
CA ALA A 12 -18.32 -5.04 3.82
C ALA A 12 -19.55 -4.71 4.71
N GLY A 13 -20.72 -5.22 4.31
CA GLY A 13 -21.99 -4.95 4.96
C GLY A 13 -22.58 -3.55 4.72
N GLN A 14 -21.91 -2.71 3.91
CA GLN A 14 -22.42 -1.39 3.56
C GLN A 14 -23.15 -1.42 2.21
N THR A 15 -24.22 -0.63 2.10
CA THR A 15 -24.92 -0.43 0.84
C THR A 15 -24.09 0.46 -0.08
N VAL A 16 -23.97 0.06 -1.35
CA VAL A 16 -23.35 0.81 -2.43
C VAL A 16 -24.37 0.95 -3.56
N LEU A 17 -24.59 2.16 -4.03
CA LEU A 17 -25.49 2.41 -5.14
C LEU A 17 -24.79 2.05 -6.46
N VAL A 18 -25.47 1.23 -7.28
CA VAL A 18 -25.01 0.89 -8.63
C VAL A 18 -26.18 1.10 -9.58
N VAL A 19 -26.11 2.13 -10.42
CA VAL A 19 -27.24 2.60 -11.22
C VAL A 19 -26.83 2.91 -12.65
N GLY A 20 -27.66 2.50 -13.61
CA GLY A 20 -27.39 2.70 -15.03
C GLY A 20 -27.86 1.54 -15.89
N ASP A 21 -27.29 1.47 -17.11
CA ASP A 21 -27.55 0.39 -18.05
C ASP A 21 -26.84 -0.88 -17.56
N GLU A 22 -27.50 -2.03 -17.66
CA GLU A 22 -27.03 -3.30 -17.07
C GLU A 22 -25.62 -3.69 -17.55
N ALA A 23 -25.35 -3.55 -18.84
CA ALA A 23 -24.04 -3.90 -19.42
C ALA A 23 -22.88 -3.11 -18.79
N GLU A 24 -23.12 -1.85 -18.40
CA GLU A 24 -22.12 -0.94 -17.81
C GLU A 24 -21.99 -1.15 -16.29
N THR A 25 -23.09 -1.51 -15.65
CA THR A 25 -23.17 -1.57 -14.18
C THR A 25 -22.85 -2.94 -13.62
N GLU A 26 -23.12 -4.02 -14.35
CA GLU A 26 -22.90 -5.41 -13.90
C GLU A 26 -21.45 -5.70 -13.45
N PRO A 27 -20.39 -5.23 -14.17
CA PRO A 27 -19.01 -5.40 -13.68
C PRO A 27 -18.73 -4.66 -12.35
N LYS A 28 -19.41 -3.53 -12.12
CA LYS A 28 -19.29 -2.75 -10.89
C LYS A 28 -20.03 -3.40 -9.73
N ALA A 29 -21.23 -3.93 -9.99
CA ALA A 29 -21.97 -4.71 -9.02
C ALA A 29 -21.17 -5.92 -8.51
N ARG A 30 -20.58 -6.71 -9.40
CA ARG A 30 -19.68 -7.82 -9.04
C ARG A 30 -18.48 -7.37 -8.21
N LEU A 31 -17.89 -6.20 -8.51
CA LEU A 31 -16.79 -5.66 -7.74
C LEU A 31 -17.20 -5.35 -6.29
N VAL A 32 -18.36 -4.73 -6.12
CA VAL A 32 -18.96 -4.40 -4.80
C VAL A 32 -19.24 -5.68 -4.01
N GLU A 33 -19.88 -6.67 -4.61
CA GLU A 33 -20.22 -7.94 -3.97
C GLU A 33 -18.97 -8.72 -3.55
N ARG A 34 -17.93 -8.77 -4.41
CA ARG A 34 -16.63 -9.37 -4.06
C ARG A 34 -15.96 -8.73 -2.84
N ALA A 35 -16.21 -7.44 -2.62
CA ALA A 35 -15.73 -6.70 -1.47
C ALA A 35 -16.65 -6.79 -0.24
N GLY A 36 -17.74 -7.59 -0.33
CA GLY A 36 -18.71 -7.81 0.73
C GLY A 36 -19.74 -6.68 0.89
N GLY A 37 -19.83 -5.76 -0.09
CA GLY A 37 -20.84 -4.71 -0.12
C GLY A 37 -22.19 -5.23 -0.56
N ILE A 38 -23.23 -4.48 -0.26
CA ILE A 38 -24.63 -4.75 -0.65
C ILE A 38 -24.98 -3.81 -1.80
N VAL A 39 -25.28 -4.37 -2.96
CA VAL A 39 -25.67 -3.58 -4.14
C VAL A 39 -27.11 -3.11 -4.01
N SER A 40 -27.35 -1.82 -4.26
CA SER A 40 -28.69 -1.24 -4.41
C SER A 40 -28.75 -0.47 -5.73
N ASN A 41 -29.90 -0.52 -6.40
CA ASN A 41 -30.21 0.29 -7.59
C ASN A 41 -31.30 1.34 -7.32
N ASP A 42 -31.80 1.42 -6.10
CA ASP A 42 -32.83 2.39 -5.69
C ASP A 42 -32.16 3.70 -5.26
N VAL A 43 -32.19 4.68 -6.17
CA VAL A 43 -31.58 6.00 -5.99
C VAL A 43 -32.19 6.75 -4.80
N GLN A 44 -33.53 6.76 -4.67
CA GLN A 44 -34.14 7.55 -3.62
C GLN A 44 -33.85 6.95 -2.25
N ARG A 45 -33.99 5.65 -2.12
CA ARG A 45 -33.67 4.94 -0.89
C ARG A 45 -32.22 5.13 -0.50
N ALA A 46 -31.28 5.06 -1.47
CA ALA A 46 -29.86 5.28 -1.20
C ALA A 46 -29.55 6.70 -0.67
N ILE A 47 -30.27 7.71 -1.18
CA ILE A 47 -30.18 9.09 -0.68
C ILE A 47 -30.73 9.18 0.75
N ASP A 48 -31.90 8.63 1.00
CA ASP A 48 -32.57 8.69 2.30
C ASP A 48 -31.82 7.96 3.39
N GLU A 49 -31.13 6.84 3.03
CA GLU A 49 -30.27 6.04 3.93
C GLU A 49 -28.85 6.60 4.08
N GLY A 50 -28.48 7.66 3.35
CA GLY A 50 -27.17 8.29 3.43
C GLY A 50 -26.04 7.43 2.88
N VAL A 51 -26.30 6.66 1.82
CA VAL A 51 -25.28 5.89 1.09
C VAL A 51 -24.17 6.82 0.60
N ARG A 52 -22.91 6.40 0.75
CA ARG A 52 -21.76 7.28 0.49
C ARG A 52 -21.00 6.97 -0.79
N LEU A 53 -21.21 5.81 -1.39
CA LEU A 53 -20.48 5.35 -2.55
C LEU A 53 -21.44 4.96 -3.65
N ALA A 54 -21.21 5.47 -4.88
CA ALA A 54 -22.04 5.15 -6.02
C ALA A 54 -21.23 4.88 -7.29
N PHE A 55 -21.70 3.91 -8.07
CA PHE A 55 -21.29 3.67 -9.45
C PHE A 55 -22.43 4.06 -10.38
N VAL A 56 -22.11 4.85 -11.40
CA VAL A 56 -23.06 5.33 -12.40
C VAL A 56 -22.61 4.85 -13.77
N GLY A 57 -23.42 4.06 -14.45
CA GLY A 57 -23.13 3.48 -15.74
C GLY A 57 -24.26 3.72 -16.74
N TYR A 58 -24.42 4.94 -17.23
CA TYR A 58 -25.33 5.26 -18.34
C TYR A 58 -24.57 5.49 -19.63
N THR A 59 -24.98 4.83 -20.70
CA THR A 59 -24.48 5.08 -22.06
C THR A 59 -24.82 6.49 -22.51
N ASP A 60 -26.01 6.98 -22.17
CA ASP A 60 -26.45 8.36 -22.40
C ASP A 60 -25.65 9.33 -21.51
N ALA A 61 -24.91 10.24 -22.15
CA ALA A 61 -24.04 11.19 -21.45
C ALA A 61 -24.84 12.18 -20.57
N ALA A 62 -26.00 12.66 -21.05
CA ALA A 62 -26.81 13.62 -20.31
C ALA A 62 -27.46 12.98 -19.07
N LYS A 63 -27.90 11.72 -19.18
CA LYS A 63 -28.39 10.96 -18.03
C LYS A 63 -27.28 10.71 -17.00
N ALA A 64 -26.09 10.33 -17.46
CA ALA A 64 -24.94 10.11 -16.57
C ALA A 64 -24.58 11.37 -15.80
N GLU A 65 -24.49 12.52 -16.48
CA GLU A 65 -24.16 13.81 -15.87
C GLU A 65 -25.24 14.26 -14.87
N SER A 66 -26.51 14.20 -15.27
CA SER A 66 -27.65 14.54 -14.37
C SER A 66 -27.67 13.68 -13.12
N MET A 67 -27.44 12.37 -13.26
CA MET A 67 -27.35 11.46 -12.12
C MET A 67 -26.15 11.76 -11.24
N ALA A 68 -24.98 12.02 -11.84
CA ALA A 68 -23.77 12.37 -11.10
C ALA A 68 -23.97 13.64 -10.26
N ILE A 69 -24.57 14.68 -10.83
CA ILE A 69 -24.89 15.91 -10.10
C ILE A 69 -25.83 15.61 -8.92
N ARG A 70 -26.91 14.87 -9.16
CA ARG A 70 -27.89 14.51 -8.12
C ARG A 70 -27.26 13.79 -6.95
N LEU A 71 -26.45 12.76 -7.23
CA LEU A 71 -25.82 11.94 -6.20
C LEU A 71 -24.71 12.68 -5.45
N ARG A 72 -23.94 13.54 -6.16
CA ARG A 72 -22.93 14.40 -5.53
C ARG A 72 -23.56 15.42 -4.58
N CYS A 73 -24.70 16.01 -4.97
CA CYS A 73 -25.48 16.88 -4.07
C CYS A 73 -26.00 16.14 -2.84
N ALA A 74 -26.23 14.83 -2.93
CA ALA A 74 -26.57 13.99 -1.79
C ALA A 74 -25.34 13.55 -0.94
N GLY A 75 -24.14 13.99 -1.28
CA GLY A 75 -22.91 13.71 -0.53
C GLY A 75 -22.24 12.37 -0.84
N MET A 76 -22.56 11.74 -1.98
CA MET A 76 -21.95 10.51 -2.42
C MET A 76 -20.65 10.77 -3.18
N LEU A 77 -19.66 9.88 -3.02
CA LEU A 77 -18.50 9.77 -3.91
C LEU A 77 -18.86 8.90 -5.11
N LEU A 78 -18.47 9.35 -6.30
CA LEU A 78 -18.92 8.78 -7.56
C LEU A 78 -17.81 8.17 -8.38
N ASN A 79 -18.09 7.03 -8.99
CA ASN A 79 -17.37 6.53 -10.17
C ASN A 79 -18.35 6.44 -11.33
N VAL A 80 -18.13 7.23 -12.37
CA VAL A 80 -18.96 7.23 -13.58
C VAL A 80 -18.21 6.49 -14.66
N VAL A 81 -18.82 5.44 -15.20
CA VAL A 81 -18.20 4.55 -16.19
C VAL A 81 -17.84 5.36 -17.43
N ASP A 82 -16.59 5.21 -17.90
CA ASP A 82 -16.02 5.87 -19.08
C ASP A 82 -16.12 7.41 -19.12
N LYS A 83 -16.31 8.04 -17.95
CA LYS A 83 -16.36 9.49 -17.80
C LYS A 83 -15.47 9.95 -16.64
N PRO A 84 -14.14 9.98 -16.81
CA PRO A 84 -13.18 10.30 -15.74
C PRO A 84 -13.42 11.67 -15.10
N ASP A 85 -13.83 12.66 -15.88
CA ASP A 85 -14.10 14.03 -15.38
C ASP A 85 -15.27 14.10 -14.40
N LEU A 86 -16.14 13.09 -14.39
CA LEU A 86 -17.26 12.99 -13.47
C LEU A 86 -16.94 12.09 -12.27
N CYS A 87 -15.73 11.53 -12.18
CA CYS A 87 -15.33 10.60 -11.12
C CYS A 87 -14.68 11.32 -9.94
N ASP A 88 -15.09 11.00 -8.71
CA ASP A 88 -14.40 11.39 -7.49
C ASP A 88 -13.36 10.34 -7.10
N PHE A 89 -13.46 9.11 -7.61
CA PHE A 89 -12.49 8.03 -7.43
C PHE A 89 -12.45 7.09 -8.64
N THR A 90 -11.36 6.36 -8.79
CA THR A 90 -11.18 5.34 -9.83
C THR A 90 -11.11 3.93 -9.23
N THR A 91 -11.48 2.92 -10.01
CA THR A 91 -11.34 1.52 -9.62
C THR A 91 -10.06 0.93 -10.21
N PRO A 92 -9.10 0.48 -9.38
CA PRO A 92 -7.85 -0.10 -9.85
C PRO A 92 -8.01 -1.54 -10.34
N SER A 93 -7.01 -2.05 -11.07
CA SER A 93 -6.85 -3.47 -11.31
C SER A 93 -6.31 -4.15 -10.04
N VAL A 94 -7.02 -5.15 -9.50
CA VAL A 94 -6.72 -5.75 -8.19
C VAL A 94 -6.15 -7.14 -8.33
N LEU A 95 -5.03 -7.40 -7.64
CA LEU A 95 -4.48 -8.72 -7.37
C LEU A 95 -4.87 -9.11 -5.95
N ASP A 96 -5.63 -10.19 -5.81
CA ASP A 96 -6.17 -10.69 -4.56
C ASP A 96 -5.36 -11.90 -4.08
N ARG A 97 -4.68 -11.74 -2.94
CA ARG A 97 -4.00 -12.78 -2.17
C ARG A 97 -4.44 -12.64 -0.70
N ARG A 98 -5.75 -12.55 -0.46
CA ARG A 98 -6.33 -12.23 0.86
C ARG A 98 -5.60 -12.86 2.05
N PRO A 99 -5.32 -12.05 3.08
CA PRO A 99 -5.73 -10.66 3.28
C PRO A 99 -4.85 -9.61 2.57
N LEU A 100 -3.81 -10.01 1.82
CA LEU A 100 -3.00 -9.10 1.04
C LEU A 100 -3.75 -8.71 -0.25
N LEU A 101 -3.87 -7.41 -0.51
CA LEU A 101 -4.40 -6.86 -1.75
C LEU A 101 -3.36 -5.93 -2.38
N ILE A 102 -3.18 -6.02 -3.69
CA ILE A 102 -2.37 -5.10 -4.50
C ILE A 102 -3.28 -4.44 -5.53
N ALA A 103 -3.28 -3.13 -5.52
CA ALA A 103 -4.08 -2.32 -6.44
C ALA A 103 -3.16 -1.58 -7.42
N VAL A 104 -3.44 -1.69 -8.71
CA VAL A 104 -2.69 -1.02 -9.78
C VAL A 104 -3.61 -0.02 -10.47
N GLY A 105 -3.34 1.26 -10.28
CA GLY A 105 -4.07 2.36 -10.90
C GLY A 105 -3.17 3.15 -11.87
N THR A 106 -3.78 3.78 -12.87
CA THR A 106 -3.12 4.64 -13.86
C THR A 106 -3.76 6.03 -13.93
N GLY A 107 -4.47 6.45 -12.87
CA GLY A 107 -5.20 7.73 -12.88
C GLY A 107 -6.30 7.82 -13.95
N GLY A 108 -6.77 6.69 -14.50
CA GLY A 108 -7.72 6.66 -15.63
C GLY A 108 -7.03 6.61 -17.01
N ALA A 109 -5.69 6.79 -17.09
CA ALA A 109 -4.99 6.87 -18.38
C ALA A 109 -5.03 5.57 -19.21
N SER A 110 -4.96 4.40 -18.57
CA SER A 110 -4.97 3.11 -19.30
C SER A 110 -5.34 1.92 -18.43
N ALA A 111 -6.57 1.45 -18.57
CA ALA A 111 -7.02 0.20 -17.92
C ALA A 111 -6.23 -1.03 -18.42
N GLY A 112 -5.85 -1.04 -19.70
CA GLY A 112 -5.03 -2.09 -20.30
C GLY A 112 -3.65 -2.20 -19.66
N LEU A 113 -2.97 -1.06 -19.43
CA LEU A 113 -1.68 -1.03 -18.75
C LEU A 113 -1.80 -1.55 -17.32
N ALA A 114 -2.78 -1.05 -16.55
CA ALA A 114 -3.04 -1.51 -15.19
C ALA A 114 -3.26 -3.01 -15.12
N LYS A 115 -4.05 -3.57 -16.06
CA LYS A 115 -4.28 -5.03 -16.19
C LYS A 115 -2.98 -5.79 -16.44
N HIS A 116 -2.17 -5.34 -17.41
CA HIS A 116 -0.93 -6.06 -17.76
C HIS A 116 0.13 -6.01 -16.66
N VAL A 117 0.26 -4.87 -15.96
CA VAL A 117 1.14 -4.77 -14.77
C VAL A 117 0.65 -5.73 -13.68
N ARG A 118 -0.65 -5.75 -13.38
CA ARG A 118 -1.22 -6.71 -12.41
C ARG A 118 -0.92 -8.16 -12.79
N LEU A 119 -1.09 -8.55 -14.07
CA LEU A 119 -0.79 -9.91 -14.51
C LEU A 119 0.68 -10.29 -14.34
N ARG A 120 1.60 -9.36 -14.58
CA ARG A 120 3.03 -9.59 -14.33
C ARG A 120 3.33 -9.75 -12.84
N LEU A 121 2.73 -8.92 -11.98
CA LEU A 121 2.86 -9.07 -10.54
C LEU A 121 2.29 -10.41 -10.06
N GLU A 122 1.17 -10.86 -10.64
CA GLU A 122 0.54 -12.15 -10.33
C GLU A 122 1.43 -13.35 -10.66
N ALA A 123 2.25 -13.26 -11.71
CA ALA A 123 3.21 -14.29 -12.08
C ALA A 123 4.44 -14.34 -11.15
N ILE A 124 4.79 -13.23 -10.50
CA ILE A 124 5.97 -13.14 -9.62
C ILE A 124 5.59 -13.51 -8.17
N LEU A 125 4.41 -13.08 -7.72
CA LEU A 125 4.00 -13.20 -6.32
C LEU A 125 3.39 -14.56 -6.04
N PRO A 126 3.91 -15.32 -5.04
CA PRO A 126 3.38 -16.63 -4.67
C PRO A 126 1.88 -16.60 -4.32
N GLY A 127 1.17 -17.65 -4.67
CA GLY A 127 -0.25 -17.80 -4.36
C GLY A 127 -0.54 -17.79 -2.85
N ARG A 128 0.41 -18.30 -2.04
CA ARG A 128 0.29 -18.43 -0.57
C ARG A 128 0.71 -17.17 0.22
N LEU A 129 0.97 -16.06 -0.45
CA LEU A 129 1.42 -14.83 0.21
C LEU A 129 0.42 -14.29 1.25
N GLY A 130 -0.88 -14.48 1.01
CA GLY A 130 -1.92 -14.16 1.99
C GLY A 130 -1.93 -15.06 3.21
N GLU A 131 -1.54 -16.33 3.05
CA GLU A 131 -1.35 -17.25 4.17
C GLU A 131 -0.21 -16.81 5.08
N LEU A 132 0.92 -16.37 4.49
CA LEU A 132 2.03 -15.77 5.24
C LEU A 132 1.56 -14.56 6.07
N ALA A 133 0.80 -13.65 5.46
CA ALA A 133 0.24 -12.49 6.17
C ALA A 133 -0.69 -12.90 7.33
N THR A 134 -1.51 -13.91 7.13
CA THR A 134 -2.42 -14.46 8.15
C THR A 134 -1.63 -15.07 9.31
N LYS A 135 -0.63 -15.90 9.00
CA LYS A 135 0.21 -16.55 10.03
C LYS A 135 1.01 -15.53 10.83
N LEU A 136 1.58 -14.51 10.18
CA LEU A 136 2.24 -13.39 10.87
C LEU A 136 1.29 -12.64 11.80
N SER A 137 0.04 -12.42 11.39
CA SER A 137 -0.99 -11.82 12.25
C SER A 137 -1.29 -12.69 13.48
N ASN A 138 -1.43 -13.99 13.30
CA ASN A 138 -1.74 -14.94 14.36
C ASN A 138 -0.62 -15.06 15.41
N VAL A 139 0.63 -14.94 15.01
CA VAL A 139 1.77 -15.01 15.94
C VAL A 139 2.10 -13.69 16.61
N ARG A 140 1.44 -12.58 16.25
CA ARG A 140 1.74 -11.23 16.76
C ARG A 140 1.77 -11.13 18.27
N ALA A 141 0.83 -11.78 18.98
CA ALA A 141 0.80 -11.76 20.44
C ALA A 141 1.98 -12.53 21.08
N ARG A 142 2.38 -13.65 20.46
CA ARG A 142 3.55 -14.45 20.89
C ARG A 142 4.85 -13.68 20.64
N LEU A 143 4.95 -13.00 19.47
CA LEU A 143 6.09 -12.16 19.11
C LEU A 143 6.25 -10.98 20.08
N ARG A 144 5.14 -10.33 20.50
CA ARG A 144 5.18 -9.25 21.50
C ARG A 144 5.68 -9.72 22.86
N ARG A 145 5.39 -10.95 23.26
CA ARG A 145 5.91 -11.52 24.51
C ARG A 145 7.40 -11.84 24.45
N LYS A 146 7.88 -12.32 23.28
CA LYS A 146 9.30 -12.63 23.08
C LYS A 146 10.16 -11.37 22.93
N LEU A 147 9.67 -10.38 22.20
CA LEU A 147 10.32 -9.10 21.96
C LEU A 147 9.40 -7.98 22.45
N PRO A 148 9.50 -7.55 23.71
CA PRO A 148 8.67 -6.49 24.28
C PRO A 148 8.90 -5.13 23.60
N ASP A 149 10.14 -4.86 23.17
CA ASP A 149 10.47 -3.63 22.47
C ASP A 149 9.91 -3.60 21.03
N GLY A 150 9.38 -2.44 20.61
CA GLY A 150 8.75 -2.27 19.31
C GLY A 150 9.73 -2.25 18.14
N ALA A 151 10.90 -1.70 18.36
CA ALA A 151 11.95 -1.60 17.34
C ALA A 151 12.59 -2.98 17.11
N ASP A 152 12.81 -3.77 18.17
CA ASP A 152 13.32 -5.14 18.06
C ASP A 152 12.36 -6.04 17.28
N ARG A 153 11.05 -5.95 17.55
CA ARG A 153 10.05 -6.69 16.78
C ARG A 153 10.07 -6.34 15.31
N ARG A 154 10.19 -5.05 15.00
CA ARG A 154 10.25 -4.56 13.63
C ARG A 154 11.48 -5.11 12.93
N ARG A 155 12.66 -4.96 13.53
CA ARG A 155 13.91 -5.49 12.99
C ARG A 155 13.87 -7.00 12.75
N ALA A 156 13.30 -7.76 13.68
CA ALA A 156 13.14 -9.20 13.52
C ALA A 156 12.22 -9.57 12.35
N ILE A 157 11.12 -8.85 12.16
CA ILE A 157 10.21 -9.06 11.02
C ILE A 157 10.88 -8.65 9.71
N ASP A 158 11.54 -7.48 9.67
CA ASP A 158 12.19 -6.98 8.47
C ASP A 158 13.32 -7.93 8.03
N ALA A 159 14.15 -8.41 8.98
CA ALA A 159 15.19 -9.40 8.70
C ALA A 159 14.62 -10.74 8.19
N ALA A 160 13.48 -11.15 8.69
CA ALA A 160 12.84 -12.38 8.25
C ALA A 160 12.22 -12.25 6.84
N LEU A 161 11.67 -11.10 6.51
CA LEU A 161 10.98 -10.83 5.23
C LEU A 161 11.92 -10.35 4.12
N GLN A 162 13.18 -10.03 4.40
CA GLN A 162 14.14 -9.62 3.37
C GLN A 162 14.43 -10.76 2.38
N GLU A 163 15.01 -10.42 1.23
CA GLU A 163 15.48 -11.40 0.24
C GLU A 163 16.44 -12.42 0.88
N GLY A 164 16.12 -13.70 0.72
CA GLY A 164 16.86 -14.79 1.33
C GLY A 164 16.62 -14.98 2.83
N GLY A 165 15.77 -14.18 3.46
CA GLY A 165 15.32 -14.38 4.84
C GLY A 165 14.42 -15.60 5.00
N PRO A 166 14.22 -16.10 6.23
CA PRO A 166 13.42 -17.31 6.48
C PRO A 166 11.94 -17.17 6.06
N LEU A 167 11.44 -15.93 5.99
CA LEU A 167 10.06 -15.62 5.60
C LEU A 167 10.01 -14.75 4.33
N ASP A 168 11.01 -14.83 3.45
CA ASP A 168 11.04 -14.11 2.18
C ASP A 168 9.70 -14.24 1.45
N PRO A 169 8.98 -13.14 1.18
CA PRO A 169 7.63 -13.16 0.62
C PRO A 169 7.57 -13.71 -0.82
N LEU A 170 8.69 -13.81 -1.51
CA LEU A 170 8.76 -14.39 -2.85
C LEU A 170 9.00 -15.91 -2.84
N ILE A 171 9.22 -16.50 -1.68
CA ILE A 171 9.39 -17.96 -1.51
C ILE A 171 8.04 -18.58 -1.13
N HIS A 172 7.65 -19.62 -1.87
CA HIS A 172 6.33 -20.26 -1.73
C HIS A 172 6.11 -20.89 -0.34
N GLU A 173 7.16 -21.44 0.26
CA GLU A 173 7.15 -22.17 1.55
C GLU A 173 7.28 -21.27 2.76
N SER A 174 7.46 -19.97 2.60
CA SER A 174 7.69 -19.03 3.71
C SER A 174 6.58 -19.04 4.75
N ALA A 175 5.33 -19.24 4.30
CA ALA A 175 4.20 -19.38 5.22
C ALA A 175 4.38 -20.54 6.20
N ASP A 176 5.00 -21.65 5.81
CA ASP A 176 5.15 -22.84 6.66
C ASP A 176 6.24 -22.66 7.71
N ARG A 177 7.15 -21.72 7.53
CA ARG A 177 8.30 -21.46 8.41
C ARG A 177 8.00 -20.49 9.55
N VAL A 178 6.83 -19.86 9.60
CA VAL A 178 6.51 -18.80 10.58
C VAL A 178 6.64 -19.28 12.04
N ASP A 179 6.18 -20.50 12.36
CA ASP A 179 6.27 -21.02 13.73
C ASP A 179 7.70 -21.41 14.12
N GLU A 180 8.50 -21.94 13.18
CA GLU A 180 9.91 -22.23 13.37
C GLU A 180 10.71 -20.94 13.58
N TRP A 181 10.58 -19.99 12.66
CA TRP A 181 11.17 -18.67 12.82
C TRP A 181 10.85 -18.02 14.17
N LEU A 182 9.60 -18.11 14.62
CA LEU A 182 9.23 -17.56 15.92
C LEU A 182 9.88 -18.28 17.09
N LYS A 183 10.19 -19.59 17.00
CA LYS A 183 10.93 -20.32 18.03
C LYS A 183 12.37 -19.83 18.12
N ASP A 184 12.99 -19.58 16.98
CA ASP A 184 14.40 -19.23 16.86
C ASP A 184 14.71 -17.76 17.19
N ILE A 185 13.71 -16.88 17.15
CA ILE A 185 13.86 -15.49 17.58
C ILE A 185 14.36 -15.41 19.03
N GLY A 186 15.46 -14.71 19.22
CA GLY A 186 16.09 -14.46 20.53
C GLY A 186 17.26 -15.40 20.81
N ALA A 187 17.59 -16.35 19.92
CA ALA A 187 18.80 -17.14 20.00
C ALA A 187 20.04 -16.32 19.60
N ASP A 188 19.87 -15.40 18.64
CA ASP A 188 20.89 -14.43 18.28
C ASP A 188 20.42 -13.00 18.58
N PRO A 189 21.29 -12.09 19.07
CA PRO A 189 20.91 -10.70 19.27
C PRO A 189 20.53 -10.10 17.92
N VAL A 190 19.28 -9.63 17.80
CA VAL A 190 18.80 -8.90 16.62
C VAL A 190 19.79 -7.78 16.33
N SER A 191 20.42 -7.88 15.19
CA SER A 191 21.50 -7.06 14.62
C SER A 191 21.79 -5.73 15.32
N ALA A 192 23.07 -5.56 15.67
CA ALA A 192 23.62 -4.35 16.22
C ALA A 192 23.18 -3.10 15.46
N SER A 193 22.96 -2.02 16.17
CA SER A 193 22.81 -0.69 15.59
C SER A 193 23.93 -0.43 14.58
N ALA A 194 23.56 -0.03 13.37
CA ALA A 194 24.49 0.25 12.30
C ALA A 194 24.26 1.66 11.76
N ILE A 195 25.36 2.40 11.62
CA ILE A 195 25.35 3.72 10.99
C ILE A 195 25.99 3.59 9.62
N HIS A 196 25.27 4.02 8.60
CA HIS A 196 25.75 4.07 7.22
C HIS A 196 25.72 5.49 6.72
N GLU A 197 26.85 5.97 6.23
CA GLU A 197 26.96 7.30 5.65
C GLU A 197 27.16 7.21 4.14
N PHE A 198 26.41 8.01 3.37
CA PHE A 198 26.46 8.07 1.92
C PHE A 198 26.55 9.51 1.44
N THR A 199 27.38 9.72 0.41
CA THR A 199 27.39 10.97 -0.36
C THR A 199 26.48 10.83 -1.58
N ILE A 200 25.54 11.77 -1.74
CA ILE A 200 24.55 11.79 -2.80
C ILE A 200 24.89 12.90 -3.78
N ALA A 201 25.23 12.52 -5.00
CA ALA A 201 25.60 13.47 -6.07
C ALA A 201 24.42 13.96 -6.91
N SER A 202 23.31 13.21 -6.94
CA SER A 202 22.14 13.47 -7.79
C SER A 202 20.87 13.30 -7.00
N ASP A 203 19.82 14.02 -7.40
CA ASP A 203 18.45 13.81 -6.86
C ASP A 203 17.66 12.76 -7.64
N ASN A 204 18.27 12.14 -8.66
CA ASN A 204 17.66 11.02 -9.37
C ASN A 204 17.80 9.72 -8.54
N PRO A 205 16.69 9.09 -8.12
CA PRO A 205 16.76 7.84 -7.34
C PRO A 205 17.38 6.66 -8.09
N GLU A 206 17.47 6.72 -9.41
CA GLU A 206 18.09 5.66 -10.23
C GLU A 206 19.63 5.70 -10.16
N ASP A 207 20.20 6.81 -9.70
CA ASP A 207 21.65 6.94 -9.47
C ASP A 207 22.10 6.34 -8.13
N LEU A 208 21.14 5.94 -7.28
CA LEU A 208 21.45 5.20 -6.07
C LEU A 208 21.96 3.80 -6.41
N THR A 209 23.05 3.41 -5.76
CA THR A 209 23.47 2.00 -5.81
C THR A 209 22.38 1.12 -5.18
N VAL A 210 22.30 -0.14 -5.61
CA VAL A 210 21.38 -1.13 -5.02
C VAL A 210 21.56 -1.21 -3.49
N ARG A 211 22.80 -1.09 -3.00
CA ARG A 211 23.10 -1.07 -1.57
C ARG A 211 22.52 0.14 -0.86
N GLN A 212 22.67 1.34 -1.45
CA GLN A 212 22.13 2.58 -0.87
C GLN A 212 20.60 2.55 -0.83
N ALA A 213 19.96 2.16 -1.94
CA ALA A 213 18.51 2.05 -2.02
C ALA A 213 17.96 1.06 -0.99
N ARG A 214 18.60 -0.11 -0.84
CA ARG A 214 18.22 -1.13 0.13
C ARG A 214 18.38 -0.64 1.58
N LEU A 215 19.50 0.00 1.92
CA LEU A 215 19.74 0.51 3.27
C LEU A 215 18.82 1.68 3.62
N LEU A 216 18.47 2.54 2.66
CA LEU A 216 17.43 3.55 2.83
C LEU A 216 16.06 2.91 3.12
N GLY A 217 15.70 1.87 2.36
CA GLY A 217 14.46 1.12 2.57
C GLY A 217 14.38 0.40 3.93
N TRP A 218 15.50 0.21 4.64
CA TRP A 218 15.57 -0.43 5.96
C TRP A 218 15.84 0.54 7.11
N ALA A 219 16.22 1.78 6.81
CA ALA A 219 16.61 2.74 7.82
C ALA A 219 15.47 3.04 8.81
N ASP A 220 15.77 2.98 10.10
CA ASP A 220 14.89 3.46 11.17
C ASP A 220 14.96 4.99 11.28
N THR A 221 16.16 5.54 11.05
CA THR A 221 16.40 6.99 11.05
C THR A 221 17.27 7.38 9.84
N VAL A 222 16.85 8.42 9.14
CA VAL A 222 17.58 9.03 8.04
C VAL A 222 17.93 10.47 8.42
N TYR A 223 19.21 10.73 8.65
CA TYR A 223 19.74 12.09 8.73
C TYR A 223 20.13 12.54 7.34
N TYR A 224 19.74 13.72 6.94
CA TYR A 224 19.98 14.17 5.57
C TYR A 224 20.37 15.65 5.47
N ASP A 225 21.27 15.95 4.55
CA ASP A 225 21.56 17.33 4.16
C ASP A 225 20.31 17.96 3.56
N PRO A 226 19.86 19.15 3.99
CA PRO A 226 18.70 19.85 3.43
C PRO A 226 18.73 20.07 1.91
N ALA A 227 19.91 20.01 1.29
CA ALA A 227 20.05 20.11 -0.17
C ALA A 227 19.68 18.81 -0.92
N ILE A 228 19.35 17.71 -0.21
CA ILE A 228 18.94 16.44 -0.85
C ILE A 228 17.46 16.49 -1.21
N GLY A 229 17.17 16.19 -2.47
CA GLY A 229 15.82 16.24 -3.01
C GLY A 229 14.87 15.16 -2.44
N GLN A 230 13.60 15.50 -2.40
CA GLN A 230 12.52 14.61 -1.93
C GLN A 230 12.50 13.23 -2.61
N PRO A 231 12.80 13.07 -3.94
CA PRO A 231 12.80 11.75 -4.59
C PRO A 231 13.75 10.74 -3.96
N ILE A 232 14.90 11.20 -3.43
CA ILE A 232 15.85 10.34 -2.69
C ILE A 232 15.27 9.97 -1.33
N LEU A 233 14.71 10.95 -0.60
CA LEU A 233 14.13 10.73 0.72
C LEU A 233 12.91 9.80 0.68
N ASP A 234 12.19 9.77 -0.43
CA ASP A 234 11.03 8.88 -0.63
C ASP A 234 11.43 7.41 -0.84
N ARG A 235 12.72 7.12 -1.02
CA ARG A 235 13.23 5.74 -0.99
C ARG A 235 13.36 5.18 0.43
N ALA A 236 13.38 6.04 1.44
CA ALA A 236 13.30 5.60 2.82
C ALA A 236 11.90 5.08 3.15
N ARG A 237 11.82 4.22 4.15
CA ARG A 237 10.55 3.69 4.67
C ARG A 237 9.59 4.84 5.02
N ALA A 238 8.30 4.61 4.86
CA ALA A 238 7.28 5.60 5.17
C ALA A 238 7.27 6.02 6.66
N ASP A 239 7.67 5.13 7.56
CA ASP A 239 7.74 5.32 9.01
C ASP A 239 9.16 5.64 9.53
N ALA A 240 10.16 5.78 8.64
CA ALA A 240 11.51 6.22 9.03
C ALA A 240 11.49 7.66 9.56
N ARG A 241 12.22 7.89 10.65
CA ARG A 241 12.44 9.26 11.16
C ARG A 241 13.36 10.00 10.19
N ARG A 242 12.91 11.10 9.62
CA ARG A 242 13.69 11.95 8.70
C ARG A 242 14.10 13.22 9.43
N ILE A 243 15.39 13.42 9.62
CA ILE A 243 15.96 14.52 10.42
C ILE A 243 16.96 15.29 9.58
N PRO A 244 16.70 16.59 9.30
CA PRO A 244 17.67 17.40 8.57
C PRO A 244 18.94 17.61 9.42
N LEU A 245 20.10 17.54 8.76
CA LEU A 245 21.38 17.85 9.38
C LEU A 245 21.50 19.37 9.55
N THR A 246 21.55 19.84 10.80
CA THR A 246 21.68 21.27 11.16
C THR A 246 23.00 21.62 11.83
N GLY A 247 24.06 20.80 11.64
CA GLY A 247 25.39 20.99 12.24
C GLY A 247 26.12 19.68 12.48
N GLU A 248 27.10 19.71 13.40
CA GLU A 248 27.85 18.52 13.78
C GLU A 248 26.94 17.44 14.39
N VAL A 249 27.21 16.20 14.04
CA VAL A 249 26.44 15.00 14.33
C VAL A 249 26.75 14.49 15.75
N ALA A 250 26.63 15.37 16.77
CA ALA A 250 26.79 14.99 18.16
C ALA A 250 25.47 14.57 18.79
N GLY A 251 25.39 13.32 19.31
CA GLY A 251 24.22 12.82 20.05
C GLY A 251 23.19 12.08 19.19
N MET A 252 23.59 11.45 18.11
CA MET A 252 22.68 10.60 17.30
C MET A 252 22.13 9.42 18.11
N ASP A 253 20.82 9.27 18.06
CA ASP A 253 20.18 8.05 18.48
C ASP A 253 20.59 6.91 17.54
N SER A 254 21.44 6.02 18.02
CA SER A 254 22.02 4.91 17.25
C SER A 254 21.21 3.62 17.40
N SER A 255 19.98 3.70 17.89
CA SER A 255 19.11 2.53 17.98
C SER A 255 18.62 2.12 16.59
N GLY A 256 19.03 0.95 16.11
CA GLY A 256 18.62 0.43 14.81
C GLY A 256 19.52 0.84 13.65
N ILE A 257 19.00 0.81 12.43
CA ILE A 257 19.72 1.20 11.22
C ILE A 257 19.57 2.70 11.00
N THR A 258 20.68 3.41 11.12
CA THR A 258 20.76 4.85 10.85
C THR A 258 21.48 5.08 9.52
N VAL A 259 20.86 5.84 8.63
CA VAL A 259 21.48 6.29 7.37
C VAL A 259 21.71 7.79 7.43
N ILE A 260 22.92 8.21 7.06
CA ILE A 260 23.31 9.61 6.95
C ILE A 260 23.52 9.92 5.47
N LEU A 261 22.79 10.88 4.97
CA LEU A 261 22.91 11.35 3.59
C LEU A 261 23.56 12.72 3.56
N ARG A 262 24.71 12.82 2.90
CA ARG A 262 25.39 14.10 2.64
C ARG A 262 25.30 14.47 1.18
N ARG A 263 25.19 15.76 0.89
CA ARG A 263 25.33 16.27 -0.47
C ARG A 263 26.82 16.26 -0.87
N ALA A 264 27.07 15.86 -2.15
CA ALA A 264 28.42 15.92 -2.75
C ALA A 264 28.88 17.37 -3.00
#